data_85370058c81d8e01ca6c6927001e8d1b
#
_entry.id   85370058c81d8e01ca6c6927001e8d1b
#
_cell.length_a   1.000
_cell.length_b   1.000
_cell.length_c   1.000
_cell.angle_alpha   90.00
_cell.angle_beta   90.00
_cell.angle_gamma   90.00
#
_symmetry.space_group_name_H-M   'P 1'
#
loop_
_entity.id
_entity.type
_entity.pdbx_description
1 polymer ?
#
loop_
_entity_poly.entity_id
_entity_poly.type
_entity_poly.pdbx_seq_one_letter_code
_entity_poly.pdbx_strand_id
1 'polypeptide(L)'
;RTTMAALAAQYASAGMTLDKQEGFPYFLTVNRNAGTVTVYTLDENDQYTVPFMAMVCSGGTDTPTGYWGTPVSYPWRLLAGPCYGQYATRIWSSYLFHSVPYYSQHKDDLEYDEFNKLGTLASLGCIRLAVVDVKWIYDNCPIGTPVCIYDDAETPGPMGKPGTMYTDPADESKRGWDPTDPDPANP
;
A
#
# COMPACT_ATOMS: atom_id res chain seq x y z
N ARG A 1 15.18 2.15 13.26
CA ARG A 1 15.87 3.15 13.95
C ARG A 1 16.50 4.12 13.02
N THR A 2 17.22 3.67 12.14
CA THR A 2 17.75 4.51 11.11
C THR A 2 16.67 5.12 10.25
N THR A 3 15.53 4.49 10.23
CA THR A 3 14.48 4.79 9.28
C THR A 3 13.93 6.19 9.42
N MET A 4 13.61 6.63 10.63
CA MET A 4 13.05 7.98 10.81
C MET A 4 14.08 9.08 10.50
N ALA A 5 15.31 8.90 10.92
CA ALA A 5 16.37 9.88 10.61
C ALA A 5 16.64 9.92 9.10
N ALA A 6 16.71 8.76 8.45
CA ALA A 6 16.92 8.66 7.01
C ALA A 6 15.77 9.29 6.22
N LEU A 7 14.53 9.03 6.62
CA LEU A 7 13.35 9.62 5.98
C LEU A 7 13.32 11.14 6.17
N ALA A 8 13.61 11.63 7.38
CA ALA A 8 13.64 13.06 7.64
C ALA A 8 14.69 13.76 6.79
N ALA A 9 15.88 13.18 6.66
CA ALA A 9 16.93 13.72 5.82
C ALA A 9 16.54 13.71 4.33
N GLN A 10 15.91 12.65 3.88
CA GLN A 10 15.44 12.50 2.51
C GLN A 10 14.34 13.52 2.19
N TYR A 11 13.40 13.74 3.11
CA TYR A 11 12.37 14.76 2.96
C TYR A 11 12.96 16.16 2.93
N ALA A 12 13.89 16.45 3.83
CA ALA A 12 14.55 17.74 3.86
C ALA A 12 15.29 18.03 2.55
N SER A 13 15.98 17.06 1.99
CA SER A 13 16.68 17.22 0.71
C SER A 13 15.72 17.46 -0.46
N ALA A 14 14.49 16.95 -0.37
CA ALA A 14 13.45 17.17 -1.37
C ALA A 14 12.60 18.43 -1.10
N GLY A 15 12.93 19.22 -0.07
CA GLY A 15 12.15 20.38 0.33
C GLY A 15 10.86 19.99 1.07
N MET A 16 10.79 18.77 1.61
CA MET A 16 9.62 18.25 2.30
C MET A 16 9.82 18.26 3.80
N THR A 17 8.72 18.13 4.54
CA THR A 17 8.74 18.14 6.00
C THR A 17 7.82 17.06 6.56
N LEU A 18 8.11 16.61 7.78
CA LEU A 18 7.25 15.71 8.53
C LEU A 18 6.18 16.46 9.34
N ASP A 19 6.08 17.76 9.18
CA ASP A 19 5.10 18.56 9.89
C ASP A 19 3.69 18.19 9.48
N LYS A 20 2.78 18.25 10.46
CA LYS A 20 1.37 18.00 10.28
C LYS A 20 0.80 18.81 9.11
N GLN A 21 0.02 18.12 8.29
CA GLN A 21 -0.85 18.76 7.31
C GLN A 21 -2.29 18.68 7.82
N GLU A 22 -2.97 19.82 7.88
CA GLU A 22 -4.33 19.89 8.42
C GLU A 22 -5.29 19.01 7.65
N GLY A 23 -6.08 18.23 8.40
CA GLY A 23 -7.05 17.30 7.82
C GLY A 23 -6.51 15.92 7.52
N PHE A 24 -5.20 15.68 7.70
CA PHE A 24 -4.57 14.39 7.38
C PHE A 24 -3.98 13.76 8.64
N PRO A 25 -4.66 12.75 9.20
CA PRO A 25 -4.17 12.10 10.43
C PRO A 25 -2.97 11.19 10.21
N TYR A 26 -2.71 10.79 8.96
CA TYR A 26 -1.68 9.81 8.64
C TYR A 26 -0.75 10.26 7.52
N PHE A 27 0.45 9.70 7.53
CA PHE A 27 1.44 9.82 6.49
C PHE A 27 1.82 8.41 6.05
N LEU A 28 1.72 8.13 4.76
CA LEU A 28 2.01 6.82 4.20
C LEU A 28 3.42 6.79 3.61
N THR A 29 4.20 5.80 4.01
CA THR A 29 5.51 5.56 3.40
C THR A 29 5.52 4.20 2.73
N VAL A 30 6.14 4.11 1.56
CA VAL A 30 6.29 2.87 0.82
C VAL A 30 7.77 2.61 0.61
N ASN A 31 8.28 1.57 1.25
CA ASN A 31 9.62 1.07 0.99
C ASN A 31 9.53 0.10 -0.20
N ARG A 32 9.86 0.62 -1.37
CA ARG A 32 9.62 -0.03 -2.66
C ARG A 32 10.33 -1.38 -2.77
N ASN A 33 11.61 -1.41 -2.47
CA ASN A 33 12.41 -2.62 -2.64
C ASN A 33 12.29 -3.62 -1.48
N ALA A 34 11.80 -3.19 -0.33
CA ALA A 34 11.55 -4.09 0.79
C ALA A 34 10.08 -4.52 0.90
N GLY A 35 9.21 -4.06 0.00
CA GLY A 35 7.81 -4.48 -0.06
C GLY A 35 7.02 -4.17 1.22
N THR A 36 7.20 -2.98 1.78
CA THR A 36 6.58 -2.62 3.06
C THR A 36 6.04 -1.21 3.02
N VAL A 37 4.76 -1.06 3.40
CA VAL A 37 4.16 0.23 3.71
C VAL A 37 4.22 0.43 5.21
N THR A 38 4.69 1.59 5.66
CA THR A 38 4.58 2.02 7.05
C THR A 38 3.71 3.26 7.12
N VAL A 39 2.70 3.20 7.97
CA VAL A 39 1.82 4.33 8.24
C VAL A 39 2.33 5.03 9.49
N TYR A 40 2.51 6.34 9.42
CA TYR A 40 2.89 7.16 10.56
C TYR A 40 1.73 8.04 10.99
N THR A 41 1.63 8.27 12.29
CA THR A 41 0.72 9.26 12.86
C THR A 41 1.52 10.33 13.60
N LEU A 42 0.82 11.32 14.14
CA LEU A 42 1.44 12.51 14.74
C LEU A 42 2.00 12.22 16.13
N ASP A 43 3.16 12.80 16.42
CA ASP A 43 3.72 12.87 17.76
C ASP A 43 3.22 14.11 18.51
N GLU A 44 3.74 14.33 19.72
CA GLU A 44 3.38 15.49 20.56
C GLU A 44 3.83 16.85 19.98
N ASN A 45 4.71 16.83 18.99
CA ASN A 45 5.17 18.04 18.29
C ASN A 45 4.46 18.23 16.94
N ASP A 46 3.35 17.53 16.71
CA ASP A 46 2.60 17.57 15.45
C ASP A 46 3.46 17.21 14.24
N GLN A 47 4.30 16.18 14.39
CA GLN A 47 5.08 15.62 13.29
C GLN A 47 4.72 14.15 13.08
N TYR A 48 4.76 13.68 11.83
CA TYR A 48 4.46 12.29 11.48
C TYR A 48 5.64 11.39 11.77
N THR A 49 5.88 11.11 13.05
CA THR A 49 7.03 10.32 13.48
C THR A 49 6.67 9.04 14.21
N VAL A 50 5.40 8.85 14.56
CA VAL A 50 4.96 7.69 15.34
C VAL A 50 4.52 6.59 14.39
N PRO A 51 5.25 5.45 14.35
CA PRO A 51 4.79 4.29 13.57
C PRO A 51 3.46 3.78 14.11
N PHE A 52 2.48 3.67 13.23
CA PHE A 52 1.11 3.28 13.59
C PHE A 52 0.76 1.88 13.09
N MET A 53 1.14 1.57 11.84
CA MET A 53 0.77 0.32 11.18
C MET A 53 1.79 -0.01 10.11
N ALA A 54 2.04 -1.30 9.91
CA ALA A 54 2.83 -1.79 8.78
C ALA A 54 2.00 -2.74 7.92
N MET A 55 2.22 -2.69 6.62
CA MET A 55 1.52 -3.52 5.64
C MET A 55 2.54 -4.11 4.67
N VAL A 56 2.34 -5.36 4.28
CA VAL A 56 3.14 -5.96 3.22
C VAL A 56 2.59 -5.50 1.87
N CYS A 57 3.47 -5.18 0.94
CA CYS A 57 3.04 -4.74 -0.39
C CYS A 57 3.94 -5.28 -1.50
N SER A 58 3.46 -5.17 -2.72
CA SER A 58 4.25 -5.42 -3.92
C SER A 58 4.28 -4.17 -4.77
N GLY A 59 5.46 -3.65 -5.03
CA GLY A 59 5.68 -2.67 -6.08
C GLY A 59 6.19 -3.33 -7.34
N GLY A 60 6.69 -2.52 -8.26
CA GLY A 60 7.35 -2.96 -9.48
C GLY A 60 8.64 -2.20 -9.70
N THR A 61 9.41 -2.64 -10.69
CA THR A 61 10.66 -1.96 -11.06
C THR A 61 10.43 -0.54 -11.57
N ASP A 62 9.24 -0.27 -12.12
CA ASP A 62 8.88 1.04 -12.65
C ASP A 62 8.23 1.96 -11.60
N THR A 63 7.99 1.47 -10.38
CA THR A 63 7.45 2.30 -9.32
C THR A 63 8.38 3.48 -9.04
N PRO A 64 7.91 4.73 -9.14
CA PRO A 64 8.77 5.89 -8.92
C PRO A 64 9.05 6.08 -7.43
N THR A 65 10.16 6.73 -7.11
CA THR A 65 10.42 7.28 -5.79
C THR A 65 10.05 8.75 -5.76
N GLY A 66 9.60 9.26 -4.62
CA GLY A 66 9.23 10.66 -4.48
C GLY A 66 8.16 10.87 -3.43
N TYR A 67 7.53 12.02 -3.50
CA TYR A 67 6.55 12.48 -2.52
C TYR A 67 5.33 13.06 -3.23
N TRP A 68 4.14 12.66 -2.80
CA TRP A 68 2.88 13.09 -3.41
C TRP A 68 1.76 13.18 -2.37
N GLY A 69 0.67 13.85 -2.74
CA GLY A 69 -0.61 13.73 -2.05
C GLY A 69 -1.58 12.95 -2.94
N THR A 70 -2.41 12.11 -2.34
CA THR A 70 -3.34 11.26 -3.10
C THR A 70 -4.45 12.10 -3.76
N PRO A 71 -4.60 12.08 -5.10
CA PRO A 71 -5.57 12.96 -5.77
C PRO A 71 -6.99 12.41 -5.84
N VAL A 72 -7.16 11.08 -5.85
CA VAL A 72 -8.47 10.45 -6.07
C VAL A 72 -8.44 8.99 -5.65
N SER A 73 -9.61 8.42 -5.31
CA SER A 73 -9.76 7.01 -5.01
C SER A 73 -10.99 6.43 -5.72
N TYR A 74 -11.01 5.10 -5.86
CA TYR A 74 -12.07 4.35 -6.56
C TYR A 74 -12.38 3.05 -5.81
N PRO A 75 -13.67 2.65 -5.70
CA PRO A 75 -13.99 1.35 -5.10
C PRO A 75 -13.48 0.18 -5.94
N TRP A 76 -13.54 0.31 -7.27
CA TRP A 76 -12.94 -0.58 -8.26
C TRP A 76 -12.28 0.25 -9.35
N ARG A 77 -11.15 -0.21 -9.85
CA ARG A 77 -10.44 0.47 -10.94
C ARG A 77 -9.98 -0.54 -11.97
N LEU A 78 -10.27 -0.25 -13.24
CA LEU A 78 -9.69 -0.99 -14.36
C LEU A 78 -8.19 -0.71 -14.45
N LEU A 79 -7.41 -1.76 -14.54
CA LEU A 79 -5.95 -1.73 -14.62
C LEU A 79 -5.47 -2.34 -15.92
N ALA A 80 -4.19 -2.09 -16.24
CA ALA A 80 -3.57 -2.74 -17.38
C ALA A 80 -3.50 -4.25 -17.17
N GLY A 81 -3.82 -4.98 -18.25
CA GLY A 81 -3.83 -6.44 -18.19
C GLY A 81 -4.82 -7.08 -19.14
N PRO A 82 -6.12 -6.74 -19.28
CA PRO A 82 -6.91 -5.96 -18.35
C PRO A 82 -7.26 -6.75 -17.08
N CYS A 83 -7.29 -6.05 -15.96
CA CYS A 83 -7.68 -6.62 -14.67
C CYS A 83 -8.26 -5.49 -13.80
N TYR A 84 -8.67 -5.82 -12.58
CA TYR A 84 -9.34 -4.84 -11.69
C TYR A 84 -8.71 -4.85 -10.31
N GLY A 85 -8.58 -3.66 -9.69
CA GLY A 85 -8.18 -3.50 -8.31
C GLY A 85 -9.31 -2.96 -7.46
N GLN A 86 -9.49 -3.52 -6.26
CA GLN A 86 -10.40 -2.98 -5.26
C GLN A 86 -9.73 -1.85 -4.47
N TYR A 87 -10.54 -0.93 -3.97
CA TYR A 87 -10.12 0.13 -3.05
C TYR A 87 -8.87 0.86 -3.55
N ALA A 88 -8.90 1.26 -4.80
CA ALA A 88 -7.77 1.90 -5.45
C ALA A 88 -7.65 3.35 -5.01
N THR A 89 -6.47 3.75 -4.56
CA THR A 89 -6.15 5.15 -4.23
C THR A 89 -4.97 5.58 -5.07
N ARG A 90 -5.16 6.58 -5.93
CA ARG A 90 -4.08 7.09 -6.78
C ARG A 90 -3.01 7.75 -5.92
N ILE A 91 -1.76 7.56 -6.33
CA ILE A 91 -0.60 8.22 -5.73
C ILE A 91 -0.16 9.36 -6.65
N TRP A 92 0.19 9.01 -7.87
CA TRP A 92 0.63 9.96 -8.89
C TRP A 92 0.53 9.31 -10.27
N SER A 93 0.11 10.07 -11.28
CA SER A 93 -0.02 9.59 -12.66
C SER A 93 -0.86 8.30 -12.71
N SER A 94 -0.35 7.22 -13.24
CA SER A 94 -1.01 5.92 -13.30
C SER A 94 -0.69 5.00 -12.12
N TYR A 95 0.06 5.48 -11.13
CA TYR A 95 0.46 4.67 -9.97
C TYR A 95 -0.54 4.79 -8.84
N LEU A 96 -1.05 3.64 -8.37
CA LEU A 96 -2.08 3.55 -7.34
C LEU A 96 -1.69 2.54 -6.27
N PHE A 97 -2.20 2.77 -5.04
CA PHE A 97 -2.44 1.66 -4.13
C PHE A 97 -3.69 0.93 -4.63
N HIS A 98 -3.65 -0.37 -4.71
CA HIS A 98 -4.85 -1.18 -4.98
C HIS A 98 -4.68 -2.60 -4.44
N SER A 99 -5.76 -3.35 -4.40
CA SER A 99 -5.71 -4.76 -4.02
C SER A 99 -4.87 -5.57 -5.02
N VAL A 100 -4.56 -6.81 -4.67
CA VAL A 100 -4.12 -7.79 -5.67
C VAL A 100 -5.19 -7.85 -6.77
N PRO A 101 -4.81 -8.01 -8.06
CA PRO A 101 -5.77 -7.92 -9.15
C PRO A 101 -6.85 -9.00 -9.14
N TYR A 102 -8.00 -8.65 -9.73
CA TYR A 102 -9.14 -9.53 -10.00
C TYR A 102 -9.37 -9.62 -11.50
N TYR A 103 -9.89 -10.75 -11.96
CA TYR A 103 -10.26 -10.91 -13.38
C TYR A 103 -11.48 -10.04 -13.73
N SER A 104 -12.38 -9.81 -12.78
CA SER A 104 -13.58 -9.00 -12.93
C SER A 104 -13.87 -8.19 -11.68
N GLN A 105 -14.90 -7.34 -11.71
CA GLN A 105 -15.31 -6.57 -10.55
C GLN A 105 -16.17 -7.40 -9.59
N HIS A 106 -15.68 -8.58 -9.22
CA HIS A 106 -16.32 -9.48 -8.27
C HIS A 106 -15.32 -9.95 -7.25
N LYS A 107 -15.70 -9.92 -5.98
CA LYS A 107 -14.81 -10.23 -4.86
C LYS A 107 -14.39 -11.69 -4.77
N ASP A 108 -15.06 -12.57 -5.49
CA ASP A 108 -14.76 -13.99 -5.58
C ASP A 108 -13.98 -14.37 -6.85
N ASP A 109 -13.44 -13.39 -7.56
CA ASP A 109 -12.73 -13.59 -8.83
C ASP A 109 -11.28 -13.11 -8.78
N LEU A 110 -10.61 -13.33 -7.65
CA LEU A 110 -9.22 -12.95 -7.40
C LEU A 110 -8.26 -13.70 -8.31
N GLU A 111 -7.26 -13.00 -8.82
CA GLU A 111 -6.09 -13.62 -9.44
C GLU A 111 -5.22 -14.25 -8.35
N TYR A 112 -5.62 -15.41 -7.87
CA TYR A 112 -5.03 -16.02 -6.67
C TYR A 112 -3.54 -16.34 -6.80
N ASP A 113 -3.05 -16.61 -8.00
CA ASP A 113 -1.62 -16.81 -8.23
C ASP A 113 -0.83 -15.51 -7.95
N GLU A 114 -1.42 -14.37 -8.26
CA GLU A 114 -0.81 -13.07 -7.99
C GLU A 114 -0.83 -12.73 -6.50
N PHE A 115 -1.85 -13.19 -5.78
CA PHE A 115 -1.92 -12.97 -4.33
C PHE A 115 -0.74 -13.58 -3.60
N ASN A 116 -0.31 -14.77 -3.99
CA ASN A 116 0.79 -15.47 -3.35
C ASN A 116 2.17 -14.86 -3.65
N LYS A 117 2.23 -13.90 -4.57
CA LYS A 117 3.44 -13.10 -4.85
C LYS A 117 3.54 -11.85 -3.98
N LEU A 118 2.53 -11.57 -3.17
CA LEU A 118 2.49 -10.34 -2.37
C LEU A 118 3.70 -10.26 -1.45
N GLY A 119 4.37 -9.12 -1.44
CA GLY A 119 5.62 -8.92 -0.72
C GLY A 119 6.86 -8.96 -1.60
N THR A 120 6.72 -9.33 -2.87
CA THR A 120 7.78 -9.32 -3.88
C THR A 120 7.52 -8.24 -4.93
N LEU A 121 8.49 -7.96 -5.78
CA LEU A 121 8.30 -7.04 -6.92
C LEU A 121 7.50 -7.78 -7.99
N ALA A 122 6.20 -7.59 -7.99
CA ALA A 122 5.28 -8.38 -8.82
C ALA A 122 4.36 -7.53 -9.70
N SER A 123 4.35 -6.21 -9.54
CA SER A 123 3.47 -5.31 -10.31
C SER A 123 4.20 -4.67 -11.48
N LEU A 124 3.43 -3.98 -12.32
CA LEU A 124 3.96 -3.12 -13.38
C LEU A 124 4.36 -1.72 -12.85
N GLY A 125 4.12 -1.47 -11.56
CA GLY A 125 4.45 -0.17 -10.95
C GLY A 125 3.50 0.24 -9.83
N CYS A 126 2.25 -0.18 -9.86
CA CYS A 126 1.30 0.08 -8.76
C CYS A 126 1.70 -0.67 -7.49
N ILE A 127 1.18 -0.23 -6.37
CA ILE A 127 1.45 -0.81 -5.06
C ILE A 127 0.27 -1.72 -4.70
N ARG A 128 0.51 -3.03 -4.78
CA ARG A 128 -0.49 -4.06 -4.44
C ARG A 128 -0.47 -4.35 -2.96
N LEU A 129 -1.65 -4.45 -2.35
CA LEU A 129 -1.82 -4.80 -0.94
C LEU A 129 -2.93 -5.84 -0.79
N ALA A 130 -2.96 -6.54 0.35
CA ALA A 130 -4.12 -7.33 0.73
C ALA A 130 -5.34 -6.42 0.92
N VAL A 131 -6.53 -6.96 0.72
CA VAL A 131 -7.77 -6.17 0.79
C VAL A 131 -7.93 -5.47 2.14
N VAL A 132 -7.63 -6.14 3.25
CA VAL A 132 -7.77 -5.53 4.59
C VAL A 132 -6.91 -4.27 4.71
N ASP A 133 -5.74 -4.27 4.13
CA ASP A 133 -4.79 -3.15 4.22
C ASP A 133 -5.17 -2.02 3.27
N VAL A 134 -5.44 -2.35 2.01
CA VAL A 134 -5.79 -1.31 1.03
C VAL A 134 -7.15 -0.68 1.33
N LYS A 135 -8.07 -1.46 1.89
CA LYS A 135 -9.36 -0.96 2.38
C LYS A 135 -9.15 0.02 3.54
N TRP A 136 -8.22 -0.29 4.44
CA TRP A 136 -7.90 0.62 5.54
C TRP A 136 -7.41 1.97 5.02
N ILE A 137 -6.52 1.97 4.03
CA ILE A 137 -6.07 3.21 3.39
C ILE A 137 -7.25 3.96 2.76
N TYR A 138 -8.07 3.25 2.00
CA TYR A 138 -9.25 3.82 1.33
C TYR A 138 -10.22 4.47 2.32
N ASP A 139 -10.46 3.80 3.46
CA ASP A 139 -11.44 4.26 4.44
C ASP A 139 -10.89 5.35 5.38
N ASN A 140 -9.59 5.37 5.66
CA ASN A 140 -9.02 6.19 6.74
C ASN A 140 -8.08 7.29 6.27
N CYS A 141 -7.66 7.28 5.02
CA CYS A 141 -6.74 8.27 4.48
C CYS A 141 -7.48 9.20 3.51
N PRO A 142 -7.89 10.39 3.94
CA PRO A 142 -8.58 11.35 3.07
C PRO A 142 -7.78 11.67 1.81
N ILE A 143 -8.47 12.07 0.75
CA ILE A 143 -7.82 12.55 -0.48
C ILE A 143 -6.92 13.73 -0.14
N GLY A 144 -5.67 13.67 -0.58
CA GLY A 144 -4.62 14.60 -0.23
C GLY A 144 -3.61 14.04 0.77
N THR A 145 -3.86 12.85 1.34
CA THR A 145 -2.95 12.21 2.30
C THR A 145 -1.55 12.11 1.72
N PRO A 146 -0.52 12.56 2.48
CA PRO A 146 0.85 12.52 1.98
C PRO A 146 1.39 11.10 1.88
N VAL A 147 2.08 10.84 0.78
CA VAL A 147 2.72 9.56 0.48
C VAL A 147 4.17 9.80 0.07
N CYS A 148 5.08 9.03 0.61
CA CYS A 148 6.47 9.00 0.16
C CYS A 148 6.85 7.58 -0.25
N ILE A 149 7.41 7.42 -1.44
CA ILE A 149 7.97 6.16 -1.92
C ILE A 149 9.48 6.27 -1.93
N TYR A 150 10.15 5.36 -1.28
CA TYR A 150 11.60 5.35 -1.11
C TYR A 150 12.15 3.93 -1.18
N ASP A 151 13.47 3.80 -1.20
CA ASP A 151 14.18 2.51 -1.16
C ASP A 151 15.04 2.39 0.09
N ASP A 152 14.91 1.27 0.78
CA ASP A 152 15.83 0.84 1.82
C ASP A 152 15.80 -0.68 1.87
N ALA A 153 16.79 -1.32 1.27
CA ALA A 153 16.85 -2.76 1.17
C ALA A 153 17.21 -3.43 2.49
N GLU A 154 17.81 -2.70 3.42
CA GLU A 154 18.32 -3.26 4.68
C GLU A 154 17.29 -3.23 5.79
N THR A 155 16.44 -2.20 5.81
CA THR A 155 15.44 -2.02 6.86
C THR A 155 14.07 -1.80 6.23
N PRO A 156 13.13 -2.75 6.37
CA PRO A 156 11.80 -2.59 5.76
C PRO A 156 11.03 -1.41 6.33
N GLY A 157 11.15 -1.18 7.62
CA GLY A 157 10.54 -0.08 8.35
C GLY A 157 10.65 -0.31 9.84
N PRO A 158 10.25 0.67 10.69
CA PRO A 158 10.43 0.58 12.14
C PRO A 158 9.60 -0.55 12.78
N MET A 159 8.53 -0.99 12.14
CA MET A 159 7.68 -2.08 12.61
C MET A 159 8.00 -3.42 11.95
N GLY A 160 9.00 -3.47 11.08
CA GLY A 160 9.33 -4.65 10.31
C GLY A 160 8.38 -4.87 9.12
N LYS A 161 8.57 -5.99 8.44
CA LYS A 161 7.72 -6.42 7.33
C LYS A 161 6.76 -7.48 7.83
N PRO A 162 5.44 -7.24 7.79
CA PRO A 162 4.46 -8.25 8.19
C PRO A 162 4.51 -9.48 7.28
N GLY A 163 4.07 -10.62 7.81
CA GLY A 163 3.83 -11.80 7.00
C GLY A 163 2.57 -11.66 6.14
N THR A 164 2.47 -12.49 5.13
CA THR A 164 1.29 -12.58 4.27
C THR A 164 0.50 -13.85 4.56
N MET A 165 -0.78 -13.83 4.23
CA MET A 165 -1.58 -15.04 4.16
C MET A 165 -1.34 -15.71 2.80
N TYR A 166 -1.50 -17.01 2.77
CA TYR A 166 -1.36 -17.81 1.57
C TYR A 166 -2.73 -18.30 1.11
N THR A 167 -2.97 -18.24 -0.18
CA THR A 167 -4.16 -18.81 -0.80
C THR A 167 -3.80 -20.14 -1.47
N ASP A 168 -4.47 -21.22 -1.07
CA ASP A 168 -4.23 -22.54 -1.67
C ASP A 168 -4.84 -22.61 -3.07
N PRO A 169 -4.01 -22.71 -4.12
CA PRO A 169 -4.53 -22.77 -5.50
C PRO A 169 -5.40 -24.01 -5.78
N ALA A 170 -5.27 -25.04 -4.96
CA ALA A 170 -6.06 -26.27 -5.12
C ALA A 170 -7.44 -26.18 -4.47
N ASP A 171 -7.67 -25.21 -3.59
CA ASP A 171 -8.96 -25.02 -2.92
C ASP A 171 -9.88 -24.14 -3.77
N GLU A 172 -10.64 -24.77 -4.66
CA GLU A 172 -11.53 -24.05 -5.58
C GLU A 172 -12.66 -23.30 -4.87
N SER A 173 -12.98 -23.66 -3.64
CA SER A 173 -14.04 -22.98 -2.89
C SER A 173 -13.60 -21.65 -2.28
N LYS A 174 -12.29 -21.43 -2.09
CA LYS A 174 -11.74 -20.28 -1.39
C LYS A 174 -10.76 -19.46 -2.20
N ARG A 175 -10.08 -20.06 -3.18
CA ARG A 175 -8.98 -19.41 -3.89
C ARG A 175 -9.36 -18.11 -4.59
N GLY A 176 -10.62 -17.96 -4.95
CA GLY A 176 -11.13 -16.75 -5.61
C GLY A 176 -11.32 -15.57 -4.69
N TRP A 177 -11.15 -15.75 -3.39
CA TRP A 177 -11.28 -14.69 -2.40
C TRP A 177 -9.91 -14.27 -1.87
N ASP A 178 -9.71 -12.96 -1.74
CA ASP A 178 -8.63 -12.47 -0.89
C ASP A 178 -8.93 -12.94 0.54
N PRO A 179 -8.05 -13.71 1.18
CA PRO A 179 -8.35 -14.27 2.51
C PRO A 179 -8.53 -13.22 3.59
N THR A 180 -8.10 -11.98 3.34
CA THR A 180 -8.24 -10.86 4.28
C THR A 180 -9.52 -10.04 4.04
N ASP A 181 -10.27 -10.34 2.98
CA ASP A 181 -11.48 -9.57 2.66
C ASP A 181 -12.50 -9.70 3.79
N PRO A 182 -12.93 -8.58 4.41
CA PRO A 182 -13.87 -8.62 5.53
C PRO A 182 -15.32 -8.84 5.12
N ASP A 183 -15.60 -8.96 3.82
CA ASP A 183 -16.97 -9.21 3.35
C ASP A 183 -17.49 -10.50 3.97
N PRO A 184 -18.70 -10.50 4.58
CA PRO A 184 -19.29 -11.71 5.17
C PRO A 184 -19.49 -12.88 4.21
N ALA A 185 -19.53 -12.62 2.89
CA ALA A 185 -19.61 -13.66 1.88
C ALA A 185 -18.30 -14.43 1.67
N ASN A 186 -17.19 -13.95 2.21
CA ASN A 186 -15.91 -14.65 2.16
C ASN A 186 -16.03 -15.95 2.96
N PRO A 187 -15.81 -17.13 2.34
CA PRO A 187 -16.04 -18.43 2.98
C PRO A 187 -15.07 -18.77 4.12
#